data_d868ea0e84c72add769f8c476bcef09b
#
_entry.id   d868ea0e84c72add769f8c476bcef09b
#
_cell.length_a   1.000
_cell.length_b   1.000
_cell.length_c   1.000
_cell.angle_alpha   90.00
_cell.angle_beta   90.00
_cell.angle_gamma   90.00
#
_symmetry.space_group_name_H-M   'P 1'
#
loop_
_entity.id
_entity.type
_entity.pdbx_description
1 polymer ?
#
loop_
_entity_poly.entity_id
_entity_poly.type
_entity_poly.pdbx_seq_one_letter_code
_entity_poly.pdbx_strand_id
1 'polypeptide(L)'
;ELSFVATAKYKDALAQSRAGVVLCTAEFADAPGPRTRIVVAQPHEALLALLPVLYPEAAWMPGIHPTAVIGRGATWSDPVAIGPHVVLGQDVRLGKNVRIGAGCVLGDGVVVGDDVQLFPQVTCYSGTVLGDRVIAHAGARLGSDGFGYVPGGHGRAHRKIPQVGRCLVGDDVEIGANTTVDRGSVDDTVIGAGTKIDNLVQIAHNVHVGERCLIAAMAGIAGSTHVGDEVFLGGQVGIADHVTIGSGVRVTVQGGVIGNLPDGVMVTGMPARDHKEFMRAQAALYRLAKIVRELETLVHEAHGAER
;
A
#
# COMPACT_ATOMS: atom_id res chain seq x y z
N GLU A 1 -24.04 -17.09 -13.42
CA GLU A 1 -23.24 -16.22 -12.54
C GLU A 1 -22.98 -16.91 -11.21
N LEU A 2 -21.78 -16.73 -10.66
CA LEU A 2 -21.37 -17.22 -9.35
C LEU A 2 -21.44 -16.05 -8.34
N SER A 3 -21.89 -16.33 -7.13
CA SER A 3 -21.83 -15.41 -5.98
C SER A 3 -21.36 -16.15 -4.73
N PHE A 4 -21.14 -15.43 -3.64
CA PHE A 4 -20.78 -16.05 -2.37
C PHE A 4 -21.42 -15.33 -1.17
N VAL A 5 -21.58 -16.04 -0.06
CA VAL A 5 -21.98 -15.49 1.22
C VAL A 5 -21.20 -16.16 2.35
N ALA A 6 -20.57 -15.32 3.19
CA ALA A 6 -19.72 -15.77 4.29
C ALA A 6 -20.18 -15.23 5.66
N THR A 7 -21.09 -14.23 5.69
CA THR A 7 -21.52 -13.59 6.93
C THR A 7 -23.03 -13.33 6.95
N ALA A 8 -23.64 -13.36 8.14
CA ALA A 8 -25.08 -13.13 8.34
C ALA A 8 -25.56 -11.75 7.85
N LYS A 9 -24.65 -10.76 7.77
CA LYS A 9 -24.95 -9.42 7.25
C LYS A 9 -25.59 -9.43 5.85
N TYR A 10 -25.27 -10.45 5.03
CA TYR A 10 -25.74 -10.55 3.64
C TYR A 10 -26.89 -11.54 3.45
N LYS A 11 -27.54 -11.99 4.52
CA LYS A 11 -28.63 -12.98 4.47
C LYS A 11 -29.82 -12.51 3.60
N ASP A 12 -30.21 -11.24 3.75
CA ASP A 12 -31.31 -10.67 2.96
C ASP A 12 -30.93 -10.49 1.48
N ALA A 13 -29.70 -10.12 1.21
CA ALA A 13 -29.16 -10.04 -0.15
C ALA A 13 -29.09 -11.44 -0.80
N LEU A 14 -28.77 -12.49 -0.04
CA LEU A 14 -28.79 -13.86 -0.50
C LEU A 14 -30.23 -14.28 -0.94
N ALA A 15 -31.24 -13.98 -0.12
CA ALA A 15 -32.62 -14.31 -0.42
C ALA A 15 -33.14 -13.69 -1.73
N GLN A 16 -32.61 -12.51 -2.09
CA GLN A 16 -32.98 -11.77 -3.31
C GLN A 16 -32.02 -12.04 -4.49
N SER A 17 -30.97 -12.83 -4.29
CA SER A 17 -29.92 -13.08 -5.29
C SER A 17 -30.49 -13.87 -6.49
N ARG A 18 -30.05 -13.49 -7.69
CA ARG A 18 -30.31 -14.20 -8.96
C ARG A 18 -29.11 -15.01 -9.44
N ALA A 19 -28.13 -15.24 -8.59
CA ALA A 19 -26.95 -16.03 -8.94
C ALA A 19 -27.37 -17.47 -9.30
N GLY A 20 -26.73 -18.05 -10.29
CA GLY A 20 -26.95 -19.44 -10.66
C GLY A 20 -26.36 -20.41 -9.64
N VAL A 21 -25.25 -20.03 -9.01
CA VAL A 21 -24.51 -20.79 -7.99
C VAL A 21 -24.06 -19.87 -6.88
N VAL A 22 -24.14 -20.32 -5.64
CA VAL A 22 -23.61 -19.58 -4.48
C VAL A 22 -22.66 -20.44 -3.67
N LEU A 23 -21.45 -19.94 -3.42
CA LEU A 23 -20.57 -20.48 -2.39
C LEU A 23 -21.03 -19.98 -1.03
N CYS A 24 -21.23 -20.88 -0.07
CA CYS A 24 -21.69 -20.48 1.26
C CYS A 24 -21.11 -21.37 2.35
N THR A 25 -21.13 -20.87 3.59
CA THR A 25 -20.89 -21.72 4.76
C THR A 25 -22.09 -22.60 5.06
N ALA A 26 -21.93 -23.63 5.90
CA ALA A 26 -23.00 -24.54 6.30
C ALA A 26 -24.21 -23.79 6.91
N GLU A 27 -24.00 -22.66 7.57
CA GLU A 27 -25.06 -21.80 8.12
C GLU A 27 -26.09 -21.35 7.06
N PHE A 28 -25.64 -21.16 5.82
CA PHE A 28 -26.51 -20.67 4.72
C PHE A 28 -26.96 -21.77 3.75
N ALA A 29 -26.68 -23.03 4.05
CA ALA A 29 -27.01 -24.15 3.16
C ALA A 29 -28.49 -24.18 2.80
N ASP A 30 -29.38 -23.97 3.77
CA ASP A 30 -30.84 -24.04 3.63
C ASP A 30 -31.52 -22.65 3.68
N ALA A 31 -30.76 -21.56 3.66
CA ALA A 31 -31.31 -20.21 3.71
C ALA A 31 -32.12 -19.88 2.43
N PRO A 32 -33.10 -18.97 2.43
CA PRO A 32 -33.79 -18.54 1.22
C PRO A 32 -32.85 -18.01 0.15
N GLY A 33 -33.18 -18.22 -1.15
CA GLY A 33 -32.38 -17.70 -2.28
C GLY A 33 -32.06 -18.76 -3.33
N PRO A 34 -30.94 -18.63 -4.07
CA PRO A 34 -30.58 -19.57 -5.15
C PRO A 34 -30.52 -21.02 -4.69
N ARG A 35 -31.01 -21.92 -5.54
CA ARG A 35 -31.11 -23.36 -5.21
C ARG A 35 -29.77 -24.08 -5.25
N THR A 36 -28.90 -23.70 -6.19
CA THR A 36 -27.59 -24.36 -6.34
C THR A 36 -26.60 -23.71 -5.39
N ARG A 37 -26.13 -24.52 -4.45
CA ARG A 37 -25.16 -24.09 -3.44
C ARG A 37 -23.99 -25.03 -3.37
N ILE A 38 -22.81 -24.46 -3.15
CA ILE A 38 -21.60 -25.20 -2.84
C ILE A 38 -21.23 -24.81 -1.42
N VAL A 39 -21.37 -25.74 -0.49
CA VAL A 39 -21.08 -25.54 0.92
C VAL A 39 -19.58 -25.76 1.12
N VAL A 40 -18.91 -24.73 1.65
CA VAL A 40 -17.47 -24.72 1.91
C VAL A 40 -17.19 -24.14 3.30
N ALA A 41 -16.07 -24.50 3.91
CA ALA A 41 -15.71 -23.97 5.21
C ALA A 41 -15.43 -22.44 5.16
N GLN A 42 -14.77 -22.00 4.12
CA GLN A 42 -14.37 -20.60 3.93
C GLN A 42 -14.62 -20.16 2.47
N PRO A 43 -15.72 -19.46 2.19
CA PRO A 43 -16.06 -19.04 0.83
C PRO A 43 -14.98 -18.18 0.14
N HIS A 44 -14.29 -17.32 0.88
CA HIS A 44 -13.21 -16.50 0.31
C HIS A 44 -12.00 -17.35 -0.13
N GLU A 45 -11.61 -18.35 0.67
CA GLU A 45 -10.53 -19.28 0.29
C GLU A 45 -10.92 -20.12 -0.93
N ALA A 46 -12.19 -20.55 -1.01
CA ALA A 46 -12.67 -21.27 -2.17
C ALA A 46 -12.64 -20.43 -3.46
N LEU A 47 -12.84 -19.12 -3.37
CA LEU A 47 -12.70 -18.20 -4.51
C LEU A 47 -11.27 -18.13 -5.02
N LEU A 48 -10.26 -18.19 -4.15
CA LEU A 48 -8.85 -18.18 -4.57
C LEU A 48 -8.53 -19.35 -5.52
N ALA A 49 -9.11 -20.53 -5.25
CA ALA A 49 -8.93 -21.69 -6.11
C ALA A 49 -9.82 -21.64 -7.38
N LEU A 50 -11.00 -21.06 -7.27
CA LEU A 50 -12.02 -21.14 -8.32
C LEU A 50 -11.88 -20.06 -9.39
N LEU A 51 -11.58 -18.82 -8.98
CA LEU A 51 -11.52 -17.68 -9.90
C LEU A 51 -10.45 -17.85 -10.99
N PRO A 52 -9.21 -18.32 -10.73
CA PRO A 52 -8.25 -18.56 -11.80
C PRO A 52 -8.68 -19.61 -12.82
N VAL A 53 -9.50 -20.59 -12.40
CA VAL A 53 -10.05 -21.63 -13.31
C VAL A 53 -11.16 -21.04 -14.18
N LEU A 54 -12.02 -20.19 -13.62
CA LEU A 54 -13.14 -19.58 -14.36
C LEU A 54 -12.69 -18.41 -15.25
N TYR A 55 -11.66 -17.71 -14.83
CA TYR A 55 -11.09 -16.54 -15.50
C TYR A 55 -9.58 -16.70 -15.62
N PRO A 56 -9.10 -17.65 -16.45
CA PRO A 56 -7.68 -17.85 -16.64
C PRO A 56 -7.04 -16.58 -17.19
N GLU A 57 -5.88 -16.23 -16.65
CA GLU A 57 -5.08 -15.15 -17.23
C GLU A 57 -4.79 -15.45 -18.71
N ALA A 58 -4.81 -14.38 -19.52
CA ALA A 58 -4.40 -14.50 -20.91
C ALA A 58 -2.95 -15.03 -20.98
N ALA A 59 -2.74 -16.05 -21.79
CA ALA A 59 -1.40 -16.59 -21.98
C ALA A 59 -0.47 -15.47 -22.49
N TRP A 60 0.58 -15.21 -21.72
CA TRP A 60 1.61 -14.29 -22.20
C TRP A 60 2.57 -15.03 -23.16
N MET A 61 3.04 -14.29 -24.16
CA MET A 61 3.98 -14.84 -25.13
C MET A 61 5.39 -14.31 -24.82
N PRO A 62 6.36 -15.21 -24.59
CA PRO A 62 7.75 -14.81 -24.47
C PRO A 62 8.24 -14.08 -25.71
N GLY A 63 9.14 -13.14 -25.53
CA GLY A 63 9.78 -12.43 -26.61
C GLY A 63 10.02 -10.97 -26.31
N ILE A 64 10.83 -10.34 -27.13
CA ILE A 64 11.16 -8.91 -27.03
C ILE A 64 10.50 -8.19 -28.20
N HIS A 65 9.65 -7.19 -27.87
CA HIS A 65 8.99 -6.42 -28.91
C HIS A 65 10.02 -5.59 -29.71
N PRO A 66 9.90 -5.48 -31.05
CA PRO A 66 10.90 -4.79 -31.88
C PRO A 66 11.11 -3.31 -31.56
N THR A 67 10.16 -2.66 -30.88
CA THR A 67 10.28 -1.26 -30.45
C THR A 67 10.88 -1.10 -29.04
N ALA A 68 11.27 -2.18 -28.39
CA ALA A 68 11.97 -2.09 -27.11
C ALA A 68 13.40 -1.60 -27.33
N VAL A 69 13.88 -0.76 -26.42
CA VAL A 69 15.26 -0.25 -26.41
C VAL A 69 16.02 -0.98 -25.31
N ILE A 70 17.08 -1.67 -25.67
CA ILE A 70 17.88 -2.49 -24.75
C ILE A 70 19.25 -1.82 -24.56
N GLY A 71 19.55 -1.42 -23.32
CA GLY A 71 20.81 -0.83 -22.93
C GLY A 71 21.98 -1.84 -22.98
N ARG A 72 23.19 -1.31 -23.10
CA ARG A 72 24.40 -2.13 -23.13
C ARG A 72 24.56 -2.89 -21.81
N GLY A 73 24.92 -4.17 -21.88
CA GLY A 73 25.15 -5.02 -20.71
C GLY A 73 23.86 -5.51 -20.05
N ALA A 74 22.68 -5.19 -20.57
CA ALA A 74 21.43 -5.76 -20.08
C ALA A 74 21.39 -7.28 -20.33
N THR A 75 20.96 -8.03 -19.31
CA THR A 75 20.91 -9.51 -19.34
C THR A 75 19.59 -10.01 -18.77
N TRP A 76 19.17 -11.19 -19.18
CA TRP A 76 17.97 -11.84 -18.65
C TRP A 76 18.09 -13.37 -18.70
N SER A 77 17.26 -14.03 -17.89
CA SER A 77 17.09 -15.49 -17.92
C SER A 77 15.76 -15.82 -18.62
N ASP A 78 15.82 -16.59 -19.70
CA ASP A 78 14.61 -16.98 -20.42
C ASP A 78 13.70 -17.93 -19.63
N PRO A 79 12.36 -17.87 -19.85
CA PRO A 79 11.67 -16.97 -20.77
C PRO A 79 11.40 -15.58 -20.18
N VAL A 80 11.40 -14.53 -21.03
CA VAL A 80 10.96 -13.17 -20.66
C VAL A 80 9.98 -12.63 -21.69
N ALA A 81 9.10 -11.70 -21.30
CA ALA A 81 8.27 -10.93 -22.22
C ALA A 81 8.53 -9.43 -22.02
N ILE A 82 9.07 -8.77 -23.03
CA ILE A 82 9.38 -7.34 -23.03
C ILE A 82 8.49 -6.67 -24.06
N GLY A 83 7.52 -5.88 -23.55
CA GLY A 83 6.48 -5.23 -24.35
C GLY A 83 6.96 -4.07 -25.22
N PRO A 84 6.05 -3.46 -26.00
CA PRO A 84 6.38 -2.34 -26.88
C PRO A 84 6.83 -1.11 -26.09
N HIS A 85 7.80 -0.39 -26.66
CA HIS A 85 8.35 0.86 -26.10
C HIS A 85 8.94 0.74 -24.69
N VAL A 86 9.30 -0.47 -24.26
CA VAL A 86 10.06 -0.67 -23.03
C VAL A 86 11.47 -0.16 -23.23
N VAL A 87 12.02 0.51 -22.21
CA VAL A 87 13.42 0.95 -22.18
C VAL A 87 14.12 0.25 -21.03
N LEU A 88 15.13 -0.53 -21.33
CA LEU A 88 16.07 -1.08 -20.35
C LEU A 88 17.35 -0.26 -20.40
N GLY A 89 17.77 0.28 -19.28
CA GLY A 89 19.06 0.98 -19.10
C GLY A 89 20.25 0.03 -19.19
N GLN A 90 21.43 0.57 -18.93
CA GLN A 90 22.66 -0.21 -18.93
C GLN A 90 22.69 -1.19 -17.75
N ASP A 91 23.28 -2.35 -17.95
CA ASP A 91 23.53 -3.38 -16.94
C ASP A 91 22.28 -3.82 -16.15
N VAL A 92 21.08 -3.66 -16.72
CA VAL A 92 19.82 -4.21 -16.18
C VAL A 92 19.89 -5.73 -16.15
N ARG A 93 19.45 -6.34 -15.06
CA ARG A 93 19.40 -7.79 -14.91
C ARG A 93 17.98 -8.23 -14.61
N LEU A 94 17.45 -9.16 -15.44
CA LEU A 94 16.12 -9.74 -15.26
C LEU A 94 16.25 -11.23 -14.97
N GLY A 95 15.49 -11.71 -14.00
CA GLY A 95 15.32 -13.13 -13.70
C GLY A 95 14.46 -13.85 -14.74
N LYS A 96 14.01 -15.06 -14.40
CA LYS A 96 13.15 -15.90 -15.26
C LYS A 96 11.69 -15.44 -15.19
N ASN A 97 10.94 -15.71 -16.26
CA ASN A 97 9.50 -15.47 -16.35
C ASN A 97 9.11 -14.00 -16.12
N VAL A 98 10.04 -13.06 -16.27
CA VAL A 98 9.78 -11.63 -16.12
C VAL A 98 8.90 -11.14 -17.25
N ARG A 99 7.83 -10.41 -16.90
CA ARG A 99 6.86 -9.81 -17.83
C ARG A 99 6.88 -8.30 -17.67
N ILE A 100 7.24 -7.58 -18.72
CA ILE A 100 7.34 -6.12 -18.72
C ILE A 100 6.34 -5.54 -19.71
N GLY A 101 5.34 -4.83 -19.18
CA GLY A 101 4.28 -4.18 -19.96
C GLY A 101 4.77 -3.00 -20.80
N ALA A 102 3.91 -2.54 -21.69
CA ALA A 102 4.23 -1.47 -22.63
C ALA A 102 4.68 -0.17 -21.92
N GLY A 103 5.72 0.47 -22.47
CA GLY A 103 6.21 1.78 -22.00
C GLY A 103 6.85 1.78 -20.62
N CYS A 104 7.20 0.64 -20.05
CA CYS A 104 8.01 0.56 -18.83
C CYS A 104 9.42 1.10 -19.07
N VAL A 105 10.00 1.73 -18.06
CA VAL A 105 11.38 2.23 -18.06
C VAL A 105 12.12 1.67 -16.86
N LEU A 106 13.17 0.92 -17.09
CA LEU A 106 14.09 0.42 -16.07
C LEU A 106 15.43 1.15 -16.25
N GLY A 107 15.79 1.94 -15.26
CA GLY A 107 17.06 2.69 -15.26
C GLY A 107 18.28 1.78 -15.14
N ASP A 108 19.47 2.39 -15.23
CA ASP A 108 20.73 1.66 -15.19
C ASP A 108 20.89 0.84 -13.90
N GLY A 109 21.39 -0.38 -14.03
CA GLY A 109 21.70 -1.26 -12.91
C GLY A 109 20.48 -1.78 -12.14
N VAL A 110 19.26 -1.64 -12.67
CA VAL A 110 18.07 -2.24 -12.07
C VAL A 110 18.19 -3.76 -12.08
N VAL A 111 17.84 -4.37 -10.95
CA VAL A 111 17.81 -5.83 -10.78
C VAL A 111 16.37 -6.27 -10.52
N VAL A 112 15.91 -7.28 -11.25
CA VAL A 112 14.57 -7.83 -11.16
C VAL A 112 14.68 -9.34 -10.96
N GLY A 113 14.04 -9.85 -9.91
CA GLY A 113 14.01 -11.28 -9.60
C GLY A 113 13.16 -12.12 -10.57
N ASP A 114 12.91 -13.35 -10.18
CA ASP A 114 12.13 -14.31 -10.98
C ASP A 114 10.61 -14.03 -10.85
N ASP A 115 9.84 -14.38 -11.89
CA ASP A 115 8.37 -14.33 -11.92
C ASP A 115 7.78 -12.92 -11.67
N VAL A 116 8.54 -11.86 -11.91
CA VAL A 116 8.11 -10.48 -11.72
C VAL A 116 7.20 -10.02 -12.85
N GLN A 117 6.14 -9.29 -12.50
CA GLN A 117 5.22 -8.68 -13.45
C GLN A 117 5.17 -7.16 -13.28
N LEU A 118 5.61 -6.44 -14.29
CA LEU A 118 5.50 -4.99 -14.39
C LEU A 118 4.41 -4.63 -15.39
N PHE A 119 3.32 -4.04 -14.90
CA PHE A 119 2.24 -3.55 -15.75
C PHE A 119 2.67 -2.31 -16.55
N PRO A 120 1.89 -1.86 -17.56
CA PRO A 120 2.31 -0.76 -18.43
C PRO A 120 2.72 0.51 -17.65
N GLN A 121 3.74 1.21 -18.19
CA GLN A 121 4.23 2.49 -17.68
C GLN A 121 4.83 2.47 -16.27
N VAL A 122 5.20 1.32 -15.73
CA VAL A 122 6.01 1.24 -14.51
C VAL A 122 7.40 1.84 -14.78
N THR A 123 7.91 2.61 -13.83
CA THR A 123 9.27 3.15 -13.88
C THR A 123 10.07 2.69 -12.67
N CYS A 124 11.16 1.99 -12.91
CA CYS A 124 12.17 1.68 -11.90
C CYS A 124 13.39 2.58 -12.14
N TYR A 125 13.70 3.46 -11.22
CA TYR A 125 14.87 4.32 -11.31
C TYR A 125 16.15 3.51 -11.07
N SER A 126 17.28 4.06 -11.53
CA SER A 126 18.57 3.38 -11.48
C SER A 126 18.91 2.81 -10.10
N GLY A 127 19.39 1.57 -10.07
CA GLY A 127 19.77 0.86 -8.85
C GLY A 127 18.60 0.28 -8.03
N THR A 128 17.36 0.40 -8.48
CA THR A 128 16.21 -0.29 -7.86
C THR A 128 16.39 -1.80 -7.93
N VAL A 129 16.04 -2.48 -6.84
CA VAL A 129 16.07 -3.94 -6.76
C VAL A 129 14.68 -4.46 -6.43
N LEU A 130 14.17 -5.37 -7.25
CA LEU A 130 12.92 -6.09 -7.03
C LEU A 130 13.24 -7.57 -6.77
N GLY A 131 12.68 -8.11 -5.71
CA GLY A 131 12.74 -9.55 -5.40
C GLY A 131 11.89 -10.38 -6.35
N ASP A 132 11.68 -11.63 -5.99
CA ASP A 132 10.92 -12.58 -6.79
C ASP A 132 9.41 -12.35 -6.64
N ARG A 133 8.64 -12.66 -7.69
CA ARG A 133 7.17 -12.62 -7.72
C ARG A 133 6.57 -11.24 -7.36
N VAL A 134 7.35 -10.18 -7.55
CA VAL A 134 6.85 -8.82 -7.38
C VAL A 134 5.87 -8.47 -8.49
N ILE A 135 4.76 -7.84 -8.12
CA ILE A 135 3.77 -7.30 -9.05
C ILE A 135 3.75 -5.78 -8.87
N ALA A 136 4.03 -5.02 -9.94
CA ALA A 136 3.88 -3.56 -9.93
C ALA A 136 2.83 -3.15 -10.95
N HIS A 137 1.74 -2.55 -10.47
CA HIS A 137 0.64 -2.10 -11.32
C HIS A 137 0.95 -0.83 -12.09
N ALA A 138 0.11 -0.53 -13.10
CA ALA A 138 0.36 0.52 -14.07
C ALA A 138 0.69 1.87 -13.42
N GLY A 139 1.72 2.51 -13.93
CA GLY A 139 2.12 3.83 -13.47
C GLY A 139 2.87 3.88 -12.14
N ALA A 140 3.19 2.76 -11.47
CA ALA A 140 4.02 2.78 -10.28
C ALA A 140 5.42 3.36 -10.56
N ARG A 141 5.98 4.10 -9.60
CA ARG A 141 7.29 4.74 -9.68
C ARG A 141 8.15 4.28 -8.51
N LEU A 142 9.23 3.59 -8.79
CA LEU A 142 10.09 2.94 -7.78
C LEU A 142 11.49 3.53 -7.85
N GLY A 143 11.96 4.13 -6.76
CA GLY A 143 13.28 4.70 -6.64
C GLY A 143 13.42 6.15 -7.11
N SER A 144 12.32 6.92 -7.20
CA SER A 144 12.38 8.37 -7.42
C SER A 144 13.12 9.08 -6.28
N ASP A 145 13.68 10.26 -6.56
CA ASP A 145 14.32 11.06 -5.53
C ASP A 145 13.33 11.47 -4.43
N GLY A 146 13.71 11.28 -3.19
CA GLY A 146 12.98 11.76 -2.04
C GLY A 146 12.96 13.28 -1.90
N PHE A 147 12.08 13.78 -1.04
CA PHE A 147 11.92 15.21 -0.74
C PHE A 147 12.97 15.69 0.26
N GLY A 148 14.22 15.82 -0.20
CA GLY A 148 15.38 16.27 0.60
C GLY A 148 15.86 17.65 0.18
N TYR A 149 15.67 18.66 1.03
CA TYR A 149 16.12 20.05 0.77
C TYR A 149 16.68 20.73 2.01
N VAL A 150 17.73 21.54 1.80
CA VAL A 150 18.16 22.52 2.79
C VAL A 150 17.37 23.80 2.55
N PRO A 151 16.56 24.26 3.52
CA PRO A 151 15.80 25.50 3.38
C PRO A 151 16.70 26.71 3.14
N GLY A 152 16.33 27.54 2.17
CA GLY A 152 17.12 28.71 1.80
C GLY A 152 17.06 29.87 2.80
N GLY A 153 15.97 30.08 3.50
CA GLY A 153 15.75 31.19 4.41
C GLY A 153 15.97 32.59 3.79
N HIS A 154 15.33 33.63 4.31
CA HIS A 154 15.55 35.03 3.92
C HIS A 154 15.68 35.29 2.39
N GLY A 155 14.79 34.73 1.58
CA GLY A 155 14.74 34.93 0.13
C GLY A 155 15.79 34.13 -0.67
N ARG A 156 16.54 33.23 -0.06
CA ARG A 156 17.44 32.32 -0.79
C ARG A 156 16.67 31.09 -1.29
N ALA A 157 17.10 30.54 -2.43
CA ALA A 157 16.53 29.31 -2.97
C ALA A 157 16.80 28.10 -2.06
N HIS A 158 15.85 27.16 -2.03
CA HIS A 158 16.08 25.85 -1.43
C HIS A 158 17.13 25.08 -2.23
N ARG A 159 17.99 24.35 -1.54
CA ARG A 159 19.05 23.54 -2.17
C ARG A 159 18.71 22.06 -2.01
N LYS A 160 18.63 21.35 -3.14
CA LYS A 160 18.35 19.92 -3.17
C LYS A 160 19.51 19.15 -2.54
N ILE A 161 19.19 18.18 -1.69
CA ILE A 161 20.11 17.15 -1.20
C ILE A 161 20.07 16.00 -2.20
N PRO A 162 21.20 15.60 -2.82
CA PRO A 162 21.26 14.44 -3.70
C PRO A 162 20.77 13.18 -2.97
N GLN A 163 20.00 12.36 -3.67
CA GLN A 163 19.47 11.10 -3.15
C GLN A 163 20.26 9.97 -3.81
N VAL A 164 21.10 9.27 -3.05
CA VAL A 164 22.08 8.29 -3.58
C VAL A 164 21.81 6.85 -3.12
N GLY A 165 20.91 6.66 -2.16
CA GLY A 165 20.46 5.34 -1.74
C GLY A 165 19.60 4.66 -2.81
N ARG A 166 19.10 3.47 -2.51
CA ARG A 166 18.32 2.65 -3.43
C ARG A 166 16.88 2.48 -2.94
N CYS A 167 16.05 1.89 -3.79
CA CYS A 167 14.75 1.32 -3.45
C CYS A 167 14.86 -0.21 -3.55
N LEU A 168 14.65 -0.90 -2.43
CA LEU A 168 14.72 -2.35 -2.33
C LEU A 168 13.33 -2.90 -2.02
N VAL A 169 12.83 -3.78 -2.88
CA VAL A 169 11.52 -4.42 -2.75
C VAL A 169 11.72 -5.92 -2.58
N GLY A 170 11.21 -6.46 -1.49
CA GLY A 170 11.30 -7.89 -1.18
C GLY A 170 10.39 -8.76 -2.05
N ASP A 171 10.46 -10.07 -1.83
CA ASP A 171 9.69 -11.07 -2.55
C ASP A 171 8.19 -10.94 -2.30
N ASP A 172 7.37 -11.37 -3.26
CA ASP A 172 5.91 -11.42 -3.13
C ASP A 172 5.24 -10.07 -2.82
N VAL A 173 5.92 -8.94 -3.02
CA VAL A 173 5.35 -7.62 -2.84
C VAL A 173 4.43 -7.26 -4.01
N GLU A 174 3.28 -6.66 -3.70
CA GLU A 174 2.40 -6.11 -4.72
C GLU A 174 2.24 -4.60 -4.51
N ILE A 175 2.42 -3.84 -5.60
CA ILE A 175 2.43 -2.37 -5.58
C ILE A 175 1.35 -1.85 -6.52
N GLY A 176 0.38 -1.13 -5.98
CA GLY A 176 -0.78 -0.59 -6.67
C GLY A 176 -0.46 0.48 -7.72
N ALA A 177 -1.45 0.77 -8.54
CA ALA A 177 -1.32 1.73 -9.63
C ALA A 177 -0.99 3.15 -9.13
N ASN A 178 -0.05 3.82 -9.82
CA ASN A 178 0.43 5.16 -9.50
C ASN A 178 0.97 5.34 -8.06
N THR A 179 1.33 4.26 -7.40
CA THR A 179 2.05 4.29 -6.12
C THR A 179 3.50 4.70 -6.35
N THR A 180 4.03 5.53 -5.46
CA THR A 180 5.41 6.02 -5.52
C THR A 180 6.19 5.58 -4.30
N VAL A 181 7.38 5.02 -4.53
CA VAL A 181 8.34 4.65 -3.49
C VAL A 181 9.65 5.37 -3.78
N ASP A 182 10.01 6.29 -2.92
CA ASP A 182 11.25 7.07 -3.10
C ASP A 182 12.47 6.22 -2.74
N ARG A 183 13.60 6.53 -3.34
CA ARG A 183 14.90 6.00 -2.95
C ARG A 183 15.35 6.57 -1.62
N GLY A 184 16.25 5.90 -0.93
CA GLY A 184 16.88 6.47 0.25
C GLY A 184 17.77 7.67 -0.08
N SER A 185 17.97 8.53 0.89
CA SER A 185 18.89 9.67 0.72
C SER A 185 20.36 9.23 0.71
N VAL A 186 20.77 8.46 1.70
CA VAL A 186 22.10 7.82 1.81
C VAL A 186 21.93 6.32 1.94
N ASP A 187 21.15 5.87 2.95
CA ASP A 187 20.73 4.48 3.11
C ASP A 187 19.57 4.16 2.18
N ASP A 188 19.14 2.91 2.15
CA ASP A 188 18.09 2.43 1.27
C ASP A 188 16.67 2.69 1.83
N THR A 189 15.67 2.75 0.96
CA THR A 189 14.26 2.55 1.28
C THR A 189 13.93 1.08 1.05
N VAL A 190 13.27 0.43 2.00
CA VAL A 190 13.06 -1.02 2.00
C VAL A 190 11.59 -1.36 2.17
N ILE A 191 11.08 -2.26 1.32
CA ILE A 191 9.75 -2.86 1.45
C ILE A 191 9.94 -4.36 1.71
N GLY A 192 9.49 -4.82 2.88
CA GLY A 192 9.58 -6.22 3.30
C GLY A 192 8.69 -7.16 2.49
N ALA A 193 9.09 -8.43 2.47
CA ALA A 193 8.45 -9.47 1.68
C ALA A 193 6.96 -9.65 2.02
N GLY A 194 6.15 -10.00 1.01
CA GLY A 194 4.72 -10.27 1.15
C GLY A 194 3.84 -9.04 1.40
N THR A 195 4.41 -7.85 1.49
CA THR A 195 3.67 -6.59 1.71
C THR A 195 2.82 -6.24 0.49
N LYS A 196 1.58 -5.81 0.75
CA LYS A 196 0.62 -5.39 -0.29
C LYS A 196 0.32 -3.91 -0.12
N ILE A 197 0.55 -3.14 -1.18
CA ILE A 197 0.42 -1.69 -1.22
C ILE A 197 -0.60 -1.35 -2.28
N ASP A 198 -1.66 -0.66 -1.89
CA ASP A 198 -2.75 -0.26 -2.77
C ASP A 198 -2.35 0.95 -3.64
N ASN A 199 -3.28 1.45 -4.43
CA ASN A 199 -3.10 2.53 -5.38
C ASN A 199 -2.84 3.89 -4.69
N LEU A 200 -2.06 4.75 -5.37
CA LEU A 200 -1.82 6.14 -4.94
C LEU A 200 -1.17 6.27 -3.54
N VAL A 201 -0.42 5.29 -3.11
CA VAL A 201 0.34 5.35 -1.87
C VAL A 201 1.66 6.08 -2.10
N GLN A 202 2.09 6.92 -1.13
CA GLN A 202 3.42 7.52 -1.11
C GLN A 202 4.26 6.92 0.01
N ILE A 203 5.39 6.33 -0.33
CA ILE A 203 6.42 5.89 0.61
C ILE A 203 7.65 6.74 0.38
N ALA A 204 8.00 7.56 1.37
CA ALA A 204 9.11 8.51 1.27
C ALA A 204 10.49 7.85 1.49
N HIS A 205 11.53 8.65 1.31
CA HIS A 205 12.93 8.20 1.42
C HIS A 205 13.27 7.60 2.79
N ASN A 206 14.13 6.60 2.80
CA ASN A 206 14.62 5.92 4.01
C ASN A 206 13.51 5.29 4.88
N VAL A 207 12.32 5.06 4.32
CA VAL A 207 11.27 4.30 4.99
C VAL A 207 11.62 2.83 4.94
N HIS A 208 11.47 2.15 6.08
CA HIS A 208 11.54 0.70 6.17
C HIS A 208 10.16 0.16 6.50
N VAL A 209 9.56 -0.56 5.58
CA VAL A 209 8.31 -1.31 5.79
C VAL A 209 8.66 -2.77 6.02
N GLY A 210 8.14 -3.34 7.10
CA GLY A 210 8.29 -4.75 7.44
C GLY A 210 7.59 -5.70 6.48
N GLU A 211 7.54 -6.96 6.85
CA GLU A 211 6.93 -8.02 6.04
C GLU A 211 5.41 -8.09 6.23
N ARG A 212 4.70 -8.59 5.19
CA ARG A 212 3.26 -8.91 5.22
C ARG A 212 2.37 -7.76 5.66
N CYS A 213 2.80 -6.52 5.45
CA CYS A 213 1.98 -5.35 5.71
C CYS A 213 0.87 -5.18 4.67
N LEU A 214 -0.22 -4.54 5.07
CA LEU A 214 -1.32 -4.14 4.19
C LEU A 214 -1.48 -2.62 4.26
N ILE A 215 -1.21 -1.92 3.17
CA ILE A 215 -1.23 -0.46 3.08
C ILE A 215 -2.30 -0.06 2.08
N ALA A 216 -3.43 0.47 2.57
CA ALA A 216 -4.55 0.85 1.73
C ALA A 216 -4.33 2.17 1.00
N ALA A 217 -5.18 2.43 0.01
CA ALA A 217 -5.04 3.53 -0.94
C ALA A 217 -4.86 4.91 -0.29
N MET A 218 -4.07 5.75 -0.95
CA MET A 218 -3.78 7.14 -0.55
C MET A 218 -3.08 7.27 0.82
N ALA A 219 -2.55 6.20 1.40
CA ALA A 219 -1.71 6.33 2.59
C ALA A 219 -0.40 7.03 2.23
N GLY A 220 0.10 7.84 3.16
CA GLY A 220 1.39 8.54 3.03
C GLY A 220 2.29 8.24 4.23
N ILE A 221 3.50 7.75 3.97
CA ILE A 221 4.51 7.47 4.98
C ILE A 221 5.68 8.41 4.77
N ALA A 222 5.91 9.31 5.72
CA ALA A 222 6.99 10.30 5.62
C ALA A 222 8.36 9.67 5.89
N GLY A 223 9.42 10.42 5.54
CA GLY A 223 10.78 9.92 5.50
C GLY A 223 11.31 9.37 6.82
N SER A 224 12.21 8.40 6.73
CA SER A 224 12.90 7.77 7.87
C SER A 224 11.97 7.10 8.89
N THR A 225 10.77 6.74 8.48
CA THR A 225 9.80 5.99 9.29
C THR A 225 10.11 4.50 9.24
N HIS A 226 9.98 3.82 10.38
CA HIS A 226 10.10 2.37 10.49
C HIS A 226 8.73 1.77 10.78
N VAL A 227 8.25 0.90 9.92
CA VAL A 227 7.00 0.16 10.05
C VAL A 227 7.35 -1.31 10.29
N GLY A 228 6.87 -1.89 11.39
CA GLY A 228 7.08 -3.30 11.75
C GLY A 228 6.31 -4.25 10.82
N ASP A 229 6.34 -5.52 11.15
CA ASP A 229 5.68 -6.58 10.38
C ASP A 229 4.17 -6.59 10.61
N GLU A 230 3.41 -7.09 9.62
CA GLU A 230 1.96 -7.34 9.72
C GLU A 230 1.13 -6.10 10.09
N VAL A 231 1.63 -4.92 9.78
CA VAL A 231 0.94 -3.65 10.02
C VAL A 231 -0.17 -3.45 8.99
N PHE A 232 -1.31 -2.95 9.45
CA PHE A 232 -2.43 -2.53 8.60
C PHE A 232 -2.60 -1.02 8.65
N LEU A 233 -2.40 -0.34 7.52
CA LEU A 233 -2.69 1.07 7.33
C LEU A 233 -3.96 1.24 6.49
N GLY A 234 -5.00 1.81 7.09
CA GLY A 234 -6.25 2.13 6.40
C GLY A 234 -6.09 3.23 5.35
N GLY A 235 -7.09 3.41 4.51
CA GLY A 235 -7.05 4.42 3.46
C GLY A 235 -6.83 5.84 4.00
N GLN A 236 -6.04 6.64 3.27
CA GLN A 236 -5.71 8.03 3.61
C GLN A 236 -5.01 8.20 4.98
N VAL A 237 -4.35 7.18 5.49
CA VAL A 237 -3.50 7.29 6.68
C VAL A 237 -2.28 8.16 6.36
N GLY A 238 -1.94 9.07 7.28
CA GLY A 238 -0.70 9.85 7.22
C GLY A 238 0.21 9.53 8.40
N ILE A 239 1.48 9.19 8.13
CA ILE A 239 2.48 8.95 9.17
C ILE A 239 3.57 10.00 9.06
N ALA A 240 3.84 10.68 10.17
CA ALA A 240 4.91 11.67 10.27
C ALA A 240 6.31 11.03 10.11
N ASP A 241 7.28 11.87 9.85
CA ASP A 241 8.68 11.46 9.70
C ASP A 241 9.31 10.97 11.02
N HIS A 242 10.33 10.12 10.89
CA HIS A 242 11.09 9.58 12.02
C HIS A 242 10.25 8.86 13.10
N VAL A 243 9.13 8.27 12.71
CA VAL A 243 8.21 7.53 13.59
C VAL A 243 8.50 6.03 13.50
N THR A 244 8.35 5.32 14.61
CA THR A 244 8.38 3.85 14.66
C THR A 244 6.97 3.31 14.91
N ILE A 245 6.47 2.49 14.00
CA ILE A 245 5.21 1.74 14.10
C ILE A 245 5.56 0.29 14.44
N GLY A 246 5.10 -0.19 15.58
CA GLY A 246 5.33 -1.57 16.01
C GLY A 246 4.64 -2.60 15.12
N SER A 247 5.03 -3.87 15.26
CA SER A 247 4.45 -4.98 14.51
C SER A 247 2.99 -5.22 14.89
N GLY A 248 2.15 -5.64 13.92
CA GLY A 248 0.73 -5.93 14.14
C GLY A 248 -0.14 -4.71 14.44
N VAL A 249 0.38 -3.49 14.32
CA VAL A 249 -0.38 -2.24 14.52
C VAL A 249 -1.45 -2.10 13.45
N ARG A 250 -2.61 -1.60 13.84
CA ARG A 250 -3.71 -1.29 12.93
C ARG A 250 -4.07 0.19 13.03
N VAL A 251 -3.86 0.94 11.97
CA VAL A 251 -4.28 2.34 11.86
C VAL A 251 -5.54 2.38 10.98
N THR A 252 -6.66 2.84 11.52
CA THR A 252 -7.91 2.92 10.75
C THR A 252 -7.88 4.08 9.74
N VAL A 253 -8.89 4.14 8.89
CA VAL A 253 -9.01 5.15 7.82
C VAL A 253 -8.79 6.58 8.34
N GLN A 254 -8.04 7.39 7.59
CA GLN A 254 -7.70 8.79 7.91
C GLN A 254 -7.00 8.99 9.27
N GLY A 255 -6.34 7.94 9.79
CA GLY A 255 -5.51 8.07 10.98
C GLY A 255 -4.27 8.94 10.72
N GLY A 256 -4.05 9.97 11.54
CA GLY A 256 -2.83 10.76 11.55
C GLY A 256 -1.91 10.30 12.68
N VAL A 257 -0.77 9.70 12.34
CA VAL A 257 0.20 9.20 13.32
C VAL A 257 1.37 10.19 13.41
N ILE A 258 1.53 10.83 14.55
CA ILE A 258 2.57 11.84 14.80
C ILE A 258 3.61 11.41 15.83
N GLY A 259 3.55 10.18 16.30
CA GLY A 259 4.48 9.61 17.28
C GLY A 259 4.51 8.10 17.22
N ASN A 260 5.44 7.48 17.95
CA ASN A 260 5.64 6.05 17.95
C ASN A 260 4.42 5.28 18.45
N LEU A 261 4.14 4.14 17.85
CA LEU A 261 3.10 3.21 18.26
C LEU A 261 3.72 1.87 18.69
N PRO A 262 3.40 1.36 19.89
CA PRO A 262 3.87 0.05 20.33
C PRO A 262 3.18 -1.08 19.54
N ASP A 263 3.73 -2.29 19.62
CA ASP A 263 3.21 -3.47 18.92
C ASP A 263 1.73 -3.74 19.22
N GLY A 264 0.99 -4.20 18.23
CA GLY A 264 -0.36 -4.74 18.33
C GLY A 264 -1.46 -3.74 18.64
N VAL A 265 -1.16 -2.44 18.78
CA VAL A 265 -2.19 -1.44 19.08
C VAL A 265 -3.07 -1.12 17.87
N MET A 266 -4.32 -0.76 18.15
CA MET A 266 -5.23 -0.21 17.15
C MET A 266 -5.51 1.26 17.44
N VAL A 267 -5.28 2.11 16.45
CA VAL A 267 -5.54 3.56 16.54
C VAL A 267 -6.53 3.99 15.48
N THR A 268 -7.30 5.05 15.77
CA THR A 268 -8.43 5.47 14.92
C THR A 268 -8.29 6.93 14.52
N GLY A 269 -8.57 7.21 13.25
CA GLY A 269 -8.71 8.57 12.72
C GLY A 269 -10.08 9.19 12.99
N MET A 270 -10.41 10.27 12.30
CA MET A 270 -11.66 11.01 12.46
C MET A 270 -12.80 10.41 11.63
N PRO A 271 -13.86 9.83 12.26
CA PRO A 271 -15.04 9.38 11.54
C PRO A 271 -15.89 10.56 11.07
N ALA A 272 -16.58 10.40 9.93
CA ALA A 272 -17.58 11.35 9.46
C ALA A 272 -18.74 11.44 10.45
N ARG A 273 -19.24 12.66 10.66
CA ARG A 273 -20.37 12.98 11.54
C ARG A 273 -21.34 13.92 10.83
N ASP A 274 -22.56 14.06 11.35
CA ASP A 274 -23.48 15.10 10.88
C ASP A 274 -22.83 16.48 10.95
N HIS A 275 -22.93 17.25 9.86
CA HIS A 275 -22.23 18.54 9.74
C HIS A 275 -22.59 19.51 10.88
N LYS A 276 -23.87 19.63 11.23
CA LYS A 276 -24.30 20.57 12.28
C LYS A 276 -23.84 20.11 13.66
N GLU A 277 -23.86 18.80 13.91
CA GLU A 277 -23.35 18.21 15.15
C GLU A 277 -21.84 18.44 15.28
N PHE A 278 -21.09 18.14 14.21
CA PHE A 278 -19.65 18.36 14.17
C PHE A 278 -19.26 19.82 14.43
N MET A 279 -19.91 20.77 13.74
CA MET A 279 -19.63 22.20 13.93
C MET A 279 -19.96 22.69 15.34
N ARG A 280 -21.04 22.18 15.94
CA ARG A 280 -21.37 22.51 17.34
C ARG A 280 -20.35 21.96 18.32
N ALA A 281 -19.90 20.70 18.10
CA ALA A 281 -18.87 20.09 18.94
C ALA A 281 -17.53 20.83 18.84
N GLN A 282 -17.10 21.22 17.63
CA GLN A 282 -15.88 22.01 17.43
C GLN A 282 -15.99 23.40 18.11
N ALA A 283 -17.11 24.09 17.94
CA ALA A 283 -17.32 25.39 18.60
C ALA A 283 -17.28 25.27 20.13
N ALA A 284 -17.85 24.20 20.70
CA ALA A 284 -17.78 23.91 22.12
C ALA A 284 -16.35 23.65 22.60
N LEU A 285 -15.59 22.85 21.83
CA LEU A 285 -14.17 22.55 22.11
C LEU A 285 -13.31 23.83 22.13
N TYR A 286 -13.49 24.73 21.15
CA TYR A 286 -12.77 26.00 21.10
C TYR A 286 -13.14 26.94 22.26
N ARG A 287 -14.40 26.93 22.74
CA ARG A 287 -14.80 27.68 23.93
C ARG A 287 -14.16 27.10 25.20
N LEU A 288 -14.21 25.77 25.33
CA LEU A 288 -13.59 25.06 26.46
C LEU A 288 -12.10 25.39 26.58
N ALA A 289 -11.37 25.37 25.45
CA ALA A 289 -9.96 25.71 25.42
C ALA A 289 -9.64 27.11 25.94
N LYS A 290 -10.58 28.07 25.86
CA LYS A 290 -10.39 29.41 26.36
C LYS A 290 -10.62 29.54 27.89
N ILE A 291 -11.48 28.70 28.47
CA ILE A 291 -11.87 28.74 29.85
C ILE A 291 -11.29 27.62 30.72
N VAL A 292 -10.45 26.75 30.13
CA VAL A 292 -9.91 25.56 30.81
C VAL A 292 -9.16 25.95 32.10
N ARG A 293 -8.37 27.03 32.08
CA ARG A 293 -7.64 27.50 33.26
C ARG A 293 -8.56 27.98 34.37
N GLU A 294 -9.66 28.64 34.02
CA GLU A 294 -10.68 29.08 34.99
C GLU A 294 -11.38 27.87 35.62
N LEU A 295 -11.68 26.85 34.81
CA LEU A 295 -12.25 25.58 35.29
C LEU A 295 -11.30 24.84 36.23
N GLU A 296 -10.01 24.78 35.92
CA GLU A 296 -8.99 24.17 36.77
C GLU A 296 -8.89 24.88 38.12
N THR A 297 -8.95 26.24 38.13
CA THR A 297 -8.97 27.03 39.35
C THR A 297 -10.21 26.72 40.20
N LEU A 298 -11.40 26.74 39.61
CA LEU A 298 -12.65 26.42 40.29
C LEU A 298 -12.67 25.01 40.91
N VAL A 299 -12.16 24.03 40.17
CA VAL A 299 -12.02 22.65 40.66
C VAL A 299 -11.06 22.59 41.85
N HIS A 300 -9.95 23.30 41.79
CA HIS A 300 -8.96 23.32 42.87
C HIS A 300 -9.52 23.99 44.14
N GLU A 301 -10.25 25.09 43.98
CA GLU A 301 -10.94 25.78 45.09
C GLU A 301 -12.02 24.89 45.72
N ALA A 302 -12.83 24.19 44.90
CA ALA A 302 -13.84 23.26 45.40
C ALA A 302 -13.24 22.11 46.24
N HIS A 303 -12.15 21.49 45.79
CA HIS A 303 -11.45 20.43 46.51
C HIS A 303 -10.68 20.96 47.75
N GLY A 304 -10.28 22.23 47.75
CA GLY A 304 -9.65 22.88 48.90
C GLY A 304 -10.61 23.24 50.02
N ALA A 305 -11.90 23.46 49.69
CA ALA A 305 -12.96 23.80 50.63
C ALA A 305 -13.52 22.57 51.40
N GLU A 306 -13.21 21.33 50.92
CA GLU A 306 -13.60 20.06 51.59
C GLU A 306 -12.56 19.55 52.59
N ARG A 307 -11.51 20.30 52.87
CA ARG A 307 -10.51 20.02 53.91
C ARG A 307 -10.57 21.07 55.05
#